data_75adf0a8961b64c4300baca7c0634ad6
#
_entry.id   75adf0a8961b64c4300baca7c0634ad6
#
_cell.length_a   1.000
_cell.length_b   1.000
_cell.length_c   1.000
_cell.angle_alpha   90.00
_cell.angle_beta   90.00
_cell.angle_gamma   90.00
#
_symmetry.space_group_name_H-M   'P 1'
#
loop_
_entity.id
_entity.type
_entity.pdbx_description
1 polymer ?
#
loop_
_entity_poly.entity_id
_entity_poly.type
_entity_poly.pdbx_seq_one_letter_code
_entity_poly.pdbx_strand_id
1 'polypeptide(L)'
;MSEIGAATNLLLPIHEMQWNRWYYEREKLRLFSSFVLLGTSGAITAAEGALDTQYGNTYGIRIELFNYPHALPKVYPKGWTIQPEVAHRFTDGSICIMRSDQWRKHFSVALVVAKTAIWLNKYEIWKRNGHRWPGLEQKH
;
A
#
# COMPACT_ATOMS: atom_id res chain seq x y z
N MET A 1 -11.58 0.25 -14.84
CA MET A 1 -12.19 0.35 -13.51
C MET A 1 -11.74 1.65 -12.85
N SER A 2 -12.65 2.41 -12.28
CA SER A 2 -12.30 3.65 -11.59
C SER A 2 -11.60 3.33 -10.25
N GLU A 3 -10.82 4.27 -9.75
CA GLU A 3 -10.18 4.12 -8.44
C GLU A 3 -11.20 3.90 -7.33
N ILE A 4 -12.36 4.59 -7.41
CA ILE A 4 -13.43 4.48 -6.41
C ILE A 4 -13.98 3.05 -6.38
N GLY A 5 -14.25 2.46 -7.54
CA GLY A 5 -14.74 1.08 -7.63
C GLY A 5 -13.73 0.08 -7.10
N ALA A 6 -12.44 0.26 -7.45
CA ALA A 6 -11.37 -0.61 -6.96
C ALA A 6 -11.25 -0.50 -5.43
N ALA A 7 -11.26 0.71 -4.88
CA ALA A 7 -11.15 0.93 -3.43
C ALA A 7 -12.33 0.28 -2.69
N THR A 8 -13.55 0.39 -3.19
CA THR A 8 -14.73 -0.20 -2.57
C THR A 8 -14.61 -1.73 -2.51
N ASN A 9 -14.12 -2.36 -3.59
CA ASN A 9 -13.94 -3.82 -3.64
C ASN A 9 -12.83 -4.31 -2.71
N LEU A 10 -11.95 -3.43 -2.26
CA LEU A 10 -10.84 -3.77 -1.38
C LEU A 10 -11.17 -3.63 0.09
N LEU A 11 -12.37 -3.15 0.43
CA LEU A 11 -12.80 -3.08 1.83
C LEU A 11 -13.21 -4.47 2.32
N LEU A 12 -12.96 -4.72 3.59
CA LEU A 12 -13.34 -5.99 4.21
C LEU A 12 -14.79 -5.91 4.71
N PRO A 13 -15.51 -7.04 4.70
CA PRO A 13 -16.87 -7.08 5.24
C PRO A 13 -16.82 -6.95 6.76
N ILE A 14 -17.45 -5.88 7.28
CA ILE A 14 -17.34 -5.51 8.69
C ILE A 14 -17.83 -6.62 9.62
N HIS A 15 -18.90 -7.32 9.24
CA HIS A 15 -19.52 -8.34 10.10
C HIS A 15 -18.66 -9.58 10.31
N GLU A 16 -17.68 -9.84 9.43
CA GLU A 16 -16.93 -11.08 9.45
C GLU A 16 -15.44 -10.87 9.75
N MET A 17 -15.01 -9.60 9.96
CA MET A 17 -13.59 -9.27 10.17
C MET A 17 -12.97 -9.99 11.37
N GLN A 18 -13.73 -10.22 12.44
CA GLN A 18 -13.20 -10.83 13.66
C GLN A 18 -12.81 -12.27 13.47
N TRP A 19 -13.57 -13.02 12.64
CA TRP A 19 -13.47 -14.47 12.58
C TRP A 19 -12.67 -14.95 11.38
N ASN A 20 -12.81 -14.25 10.23
CA ASN A 20 -12.27 -14.71 8.96
C ASN A 20 -11.45 -13.65 8.24
N ARG A 21 -10.86 -12.73 8.98
CA ARG A 21 -10.15 -11.60 8.36
C ARG A 21 -9.14 -12.05 7.31
N TRP A 22 -8.27 -13.00 7.63
CA TRP A 22 -7.20 -13.41 6.72
C TRP A 22 -7.72 -14.16 5.50
N TYR A 23 -8.88 -14.82 5.62
CA TYR A 23 -9.54 -15.37 4.44
C TYR A 23 -9.90 -14.24 3.46
N TYR A 24 -10.55 -13.20 3.94
CA TYR A 24 -10.94 -12.06 3.08
C TYR A 24 -9.73 -11.27 2.62
N GLU A 25 -8.71 -11.13 3.44
CA GLU A 25 -7.46 -10.47 3.05
C GLU A 25 -6.82 -11.19 1.86
N ARG A 26 -6.73 -12.52 1.92
CA ARG A 26 -6.18 -13.32 0.82
C ARG A 26 -7.01 -13.21 -0.44
N GLU A 27 -8.32 -13.20 -0.31
CA GLU A 27 -9.23 -13.06 -1.47
C GLU A 27 -9.02 -11.70 -2.16
N LYS A 28 -8.93 -10.62 -1.40
CA LYS A 28 -8.70 -9.29 -1.96
C LYS A 28 -7.31 -9.16 -2.57
N LEU A 29 -6.31 -9.77 -1.93
CA LEU A 29 -4.93 -9.68 -2.37
C LEU A 29 -4.68 -10.42 -3.70
N ARG A 30 -5.58 -11.29 -4.13
CA ARG A 30 -5.49 -11.97 -5.43
C ARG A 30 -5.46 -11.00 -6.60
N LEU A 31 -5.97 -9.79 -6.42
CA LEU A 31 -5.87 -8.73 -7.44
C LEU A 31 -4.41 -8.31 -7.71
N PHE A 32 -3.51 -8.61 -6.79
CA PHE A 32 -2.10 -8.27 -6.89
C PHE A 32 -1.28 -9.55 -6.72
N SER A 33 -1.23 -10.36 -7.78
CA SER A 33 -0.80 -11.76 -7.73
C SER A 33 0.65 -11.98 -7.29
N SER A 34 1.51 -10.95 -7.40
CA SER A 34 2.89 -11.08 -6.93
C SER A 34 3.02 -10.96 -5.41
N PHE A 35 1.98 -10.47 -4.72
CA PHE A 35 2.05 -10.26 -3.28
C PHE A 35 1.76 -11.53 -2.52
N VAL A 36 2.56 -11.78 -1.50
CA VAL A 36 2.41 -12.91 -0.58
C VAL A 36 2.40 -12.39 0.85
N LEU A 37 1.60 -13.04 1.70
CA LEU A 37 1.58 -12.77 3.12
C LEU A 37 2.67 -13.61 3.80
N LEU A 38 3.43 -12.97 4.68
CA LEU A 38 4.56 -13.59 5.38
C LEU A 38 4.31 -13.60 6.86
N GLY A 39 4.81 -14.63 7.52
CA GLY A 39 4.69 -14.71 8.97
C GLY A 39 5.20 -16.02 9.51
N THR A 40 5.19 -16.11 10.82
CA THR A 40 5.49 -17.35 11.54
C THR A 40 4.18 -18.01 11.95
N SER A 41 4.28 -19.20 12.54
CA SER A 41 3.12 -19.97 13.00
C SER A 41 2.18 -19.09 13.82
N GLY A 42 0.94 -18.91 13.34
CA GLY A 42 -0.10 -18.18 14.05
C GLY A 42 -0.11 -16.66 13.87
N ALA A 43 0.85 -16.06 13.18
CA ALA A 43 0.89 -14.60 13.00
C ALA A 43 1.37 -14.20 11.61
N ILE A 44 0.60 -13.35 10.94
CA ILE A 44 1.00 -12.71 9.69
C ILE A 44 1.65 -11.38 10.06
N THR A 45 2.91 -11.18 9.68
CA THR A 45 3.69 -10.02 10.10
C THR A 45 4.06 -9.06 8.97
N ALA A 46 3.96 -9.50 7.71
CA ALA A 46 4.32 -8.67 6.57
C ALA A 46 3.65 -9.17 5.31
N ALA A 47 3.67 -8.31 4.29
CA ALA A 47 3.34 -8.69 2.92
C ALA A 47 4.44 -8.18 2.02
N GLU A 48 4.82 -8.93 1.00
CA GLU A 48 5.84 -8.53 0.03
C GLU A 48 5.39 -8.88 -1.37
N GLY A 49 5.78 -8.03 -2.31
CA GLY A 49 5.50 -8.25 -3.72
C GLY A 49 6.14 -7.18 -4.57
N ALA A 50 5.71 -7.12 -5.83
CA ALA A 50 6.20 -6.12 -6.77
C ALA A 50 5.03 -5.50 -7.52
N LEU A 51 5.17 -4.23 -7.90
CA LEU A 51 4.17 -3.48 -8.63
C LEU A 51 4.81 -2.87 -9.88
N ASP A 52 4.12 -2.99 -10.99
CA ASP A 52 4.52 -2.37 -12.25
C ASP A 52 3.84 -1.02 -12.40
N THR A 53 4.58 -0.02 -12.92
CA THR A 53 4.02 1.28 -13.22
C THR A 53 3.59 1.35 -14.68
N GLN A 54 2.82 2.38 -15.02
CA GLN A 54 2.40 2.65 -16.39
C GLN A 54 3.58 2.89 -17.33
N TYR A 55 4.77 3.17 -16.80
CA TYR A 55 5.99 3.38 -17.58
C TYR A 55 6.82 2.09 -17.73
N GLY A 56 6.30 0.95 -17.28
CA GLY A 56 6.96 -0.33 -17.44
C GLY A 56 8.06 -0.63 -16.42
N ASN A 57 8.17 0.16 -15.37
CA ASN A 57 9.12 -0.09 -14.30
C ASN A 57 8.47 -0.93 -13.19
N THR A 58 9.27 -1.81 -12.58
CA THR A 58 8.81 -2.70 -11.52
C THR A 58 9.49 -2.31 -10.20
N TYR A 59 8.67 -2.17 -9.16
CA TYR A 59 9.15 -1.78 -7.83
C TYR A 59 8.82 -2.84 -6.81
N GLY A 60 9.82 -3.34 -6.09
CA GLY A 60 9.63 -4.23 -4.96
C GLY A 60 9.07 -3.46 -3.77
N ILE A 61 8.14 -4.09 -3.03
CA ILE A 61 7.44 -3.46 -1.91
C ILE A 61 7.37 -4.44 -0.75
N ARG A 62 7.64 -3.94 0.45
CA ARG A 62 7.41 -4.65 1.70
C ARG A 62 6.45 -3.85 2.57
N ILE A 63 5.40 -4.49 3.03
CA ILE A 63 4.41 -3.90 3.92
C ILE A 63 4.58 -4.55 5.29
N GLU A 64 4.92 -3.74 6.29
CA GLU A 64 5.04 -4.19 7.68
C GLU A 64 3.69 -4.08 8.37
N LEU A 65 3.24 -5.18 8.95
CA LEU A 65 1.90 -5.29 9.53
C LEU A 65 1.94 -5.21 11.07
N PHE A 66 2.85 -4.40 11.59
CA PHE A 66 2.92 -4.16 13.02
C PHE A 66 1.64 -3.47 13.50
N ASN A 67 1.03 -4.04 14.54
CA ASN A 67 -0.22 -3.54 15.12
C ASN A 67 -1.40 -3.50 14.12
N TYR A 68 -1.32 -4.27 13.05
CA TYR A 68 -2.39 -4.38 12.07
C TYR A 68 -3.56 -5.19 12.65
N PRO A 69 -4.82 -4.81 12.49
CA PRO A 69 -5.34 -3.71 11.65
C PRO A 69 -5.59 -2.40 12.40
N HIS A 70 -5.04 -2.22 13.60
CA HIS A 70 -5.34 -1.07 14.46
C HIS A 70 -4.61 0.20 14.04
N ALA A 71 -3.54 0.05 13.27
CA ALA A 71 -2.75 1.18 12.79
C ALA A 71 -2.44 1.01 11.31
N LEU A 72 -2.22 2.14 10.63
CA LEU A 72 -1.79 2.16 9.23
C LEU A 72 -0.51 1.34 9.07
N PRO A 73 -0.51 0.34 8.19
CA PRO A 73 0.72 -0.40 7.90
C PRO A 73 1.79 0.51 7.29
N LYS A 74 3.05 0.21 7.59
CA LYS A 74 4.17 0.90 6.98
C LYS A 74 4.58 0.22 5.69
N VAL A 75 4.80 1.02 4.64
CA VAL A 75 5.13 0.54 3.31
C VAL A 75 6.56 0.96 2.98
N TYR A 76 7.41 -0.01 2.72
CA TYR A 76 8.82 0.24 2.44
C TYR A 76 9.20 -0.19 1.02
N PRO A 77 10.09 0.56 0.36
CA PRO A 77 10.73 0.05 -0.85
C PRO A 77 11.56 -1.17 -0.51
N LYS A 78 11.53 -2.16 -1.41
CA LYS A 78 12.33 -3.38 -1.29
C LYS A 78 13.26 -3.50 -2.50
N GLY A 79 14.56 -3.38 -2.27
CA GLY A 79 15.57 -3.44 -3.33
C GLY A 79 15.80 -2.12 -4.06
N TRP A 80 15.23 -1.03 -3.58
CA TRP A 80 15.42 0.32 -4.12
C TRP A 80 15.16 1.33 -3.00
N THR A 81 15.47 2.60 -3.25
CA THR A 81 15.24 3.68 -2.27
C THR A 81 14.48 4.82 -2.93
N ILE A 82 13.65 5.48 -2.14
CA ILE A 82 12.93 6.69 -2.58
C ILE A 82 13.93 7.84 -2.65
N GLN A 83 13.86 8.65 -3.70
CA GLN A 83 14.66 9.87 -3.78
C GLN A 83 14.29 10.80 -2.61
N PRO A 84 15.29 11.30 -1.87
CA PRO A 84 15.03 12.02 -0.62
C PRO A 84 14.27 13.34 -0.81
N GLU A 85 14.26 13.89 -2.01
CA GLU A 85 13.58 15.16 -2.31
C GLU A 85 12.07 15.03 -2.38
N VAL A 86 11.53 13.81 -2.49
CA VAL A 86 10.07 13.63 -2.59
C VAL A 86 9.39 13.93 -1.26
N ALA A 87 8.31 14.72 -1.30
CA ALA A 87 7.64 15.19 -0.09
C ALA A 87 6.77 14.12 0.57
N HIS A 88 6.30 13.17 -0.21
CA HIS A 88 5.32 12.16 0.25
C HIS A 88 5.99 10.88 0.72
N ARG A 89 6.95 11.02 1.61
CA ARG A 89 7.57 9.91 2.33
C ARG A 89 7.71 10.27 3.79
N PHE A 90 7.72 9.26 4.65
CA PHE A 90 8.00 9.47 6.07
C PHE A 90 9.51 9.52 6.31
N THR A 91 9.91 10.09 7.45
CA THR A 91 11.32 10.23 7.80
C THR A 91 12.05 8.89 7.97
N ASP A 92 11.31 7.82 8.25
CA ASP A 92 11.87 6.48 8.38
C ASP A 92 12.10 5.78 7.02
N GLY A 93 11.86 6.47 5.91
CA GLY A 93 12.04 5.91 4.57
C GLY A 93 10.81 5.18 4.03
N SER A 94 9.72 5.14 4.78
CA SER A 94 8.50 4.51 4.30
C SER A 94 7.71 5.43 3.38
N ILE A 95 6.89 4.81 2.53
CA ILE A 95 6.05 5.49 1.55
C ILE A 95 4.81 6.04 2.25
N CYS A 96 4.50 7.32 2.04
CA CYS A 96 3.31 7.94 2.60
C CYS A 96 2.14 7.78 1.63
N ILE A 97 1.33 6.75 1.84
CA ILE A 97 0.16 6.47 0.98
C ILE A 97 -1.11 7.15 1.48
N MET A 98 -1.16 7.51 2.77
CA MET A 98 -2.26 8.25 3.39
C MET A 98 -1.79 8.75 4.75
N ARG A 99 -2.55 9.66 5.35
CA ARG A 99 -2.29 10.08 6.73
C ARG A 99 -2.75 9.00 7.70
N SER A 100 -2.07 8.90 8.84
CA SER A 100 -2.38 7.89 9.86
C SER A 100 -3.83 8.01 10.38
N ASP A 101 -4.36 9.24 10.45
CA ASP A 101 -5.71 9.48 10.93
C ASP A 101 -6.81 9.09 9.93
N GLN A 102 -6.44 8.77 8.70
CA GLN A 102 -7.35 8.30 7.67
C GLN A 102 -7.53 6.78 7.68
N TRP A 103 -6.68 6.06 8.39
CA TRP A 103 -6.74 4.61 8.46
C TRP A 103 -7.98 4.13 9.20
N ARG A 104 -8.58 3.04 8.71
CA ARG A 104 -9.75 2.38 9.34
C ARG A 104 -9.52 0.87 9.37
N LYS A 105 -10.03 0.21 10.40
CA LYS A 105 -9.83 -1.24 10.62
C LYS A 105 -10.36 -2.12 9.51
N HIS A 106 -11.34 -1.66 8.76
CA HIS A 106 -11.92 -2.43 7.66
C HIS A 106 -11.18 -2.25 6.34
N PHE A 107 -10.14 -1.42 6.32
CA PHE A 107 -9.25 -1.34 5.16
C PHE A 107 -8.38 -2.59 5.11
N SER A 108 -8.09 -3.05 3.90
CA SER A 108 -7.36 -4.30 3.67
C SER A 108 -5.90 -4.05 3.30
N VAL A 109 -5.09 -5.10 3.37
CA VAL A 109 -3.73 -5.09 2.81
C VAL A 109 -3.79 -4.78 1.32
N ALA A 110 -4.77 -5.33 0.60
CA ALA A 110 -4.94 -5.05 -0.83
C ALA A 110 -5.21 -3.57 -1.10
N LEU A 111 -5.93 -2.88 -0.21
CA LEU A 111 -6.11 -1.43 -0.33
C LEU A 111 -4.77 -0.70 -0.18
N VAL A 112 -3.94 -1.12 0.77
CA VAL A 112 -2.60 -0.56 0.94
C VAL A 112 -1.77 -0.76 -0.33
N VAL A 113 -1.83 -1.94 -0.94
CA VAL A 113 -1.14 -2.23 -2.21
C VAL A 113 -1.65 -1.31 -3.33
N ALA A 114 -2.97 -1.15 -3.45
CA ALA A 114 -3.57 -0.28 -4.46
C ALA A 114 -3.12 1.18 -4.29
N LYS A 115 -3.13 1.68 -3.07
CA LYS A 115 -2.65 3.03 -2.76
C LYS A 115 -1.16 3.18 -3.07
N THR A 116 -0.38 2.14 -2.82
CA THR A 116 1.05 2.13 -3.15
C THR A 116 1.24 2.18 -4.68
N ALA A 117 0.44 1.46 -5.44
CA ALA A 117 0.51 1.51 -6.90
C ALA A 117 0.23 2.92 -7.44
N ILE A 118 -0.78 3.60 -6.89
CA ILE A 118 -1.08 4.99 -7.24
C ILE A 118 0.12 5.88 -6.90
N TRP A 119 0.70 5.72 -5.71
CA TRP A 119 1.86 6.50 -5.29
C TRP A 119 3.04 6.29 -6.24
N LEU A 120 3.32 5.04 -6.64
CA LEU A 120 4.43 4.73 -7.53
C LEU A 120 4.26 5.39 -8.91
N ASN A 121 3.06 5.40 -9.46
CA ASN A 121 2.79 6.08 -10.72
C ASN A 121 2.98 7.60 -10.58
N LYS A 122 2.55 8.18 -9.47
CA LYS A 122 2.78 9.60 -9.18
C LYS A 122 4.27 9.92 -9.00
N TYR A 123 5.00 9.02 -8.34
CA TYR A 123 6.45 9.13 -8.16
C TYR A 123 7.18 9.16 -9.50
N GLU A 124 6.78 8.29 -10.43
CA GLU A 124 7.34 8.28 -11.78
C GLU A 124 7.08 9.60 -12.51
N ILE A 125 5.88 10.14 -12.41
CA ILE A 125 5.53 11.44 -12.99
C ILE A 125 6.37 12.55 -12.34
N TRP A 126 6.50 12.52 -11.02
CA TRP A 126 7.32 13.49 -10.27
C TRP A 126 8.77 13.51 -10.76
N LYS A 127 9.35 12.33 -11.00
CA LYS A 127 10.72 12.24 -11.51
C LYS A 127 10.86 12.83 -12.92
N ARG A 128 9.79 12.76 -13.73
CA ARG A 128 9.82 13.15 -15.15
C ARG A 128 9.47 14.61 -15.39
N ASN A 129 8.79 15.27 -14.45
CA ASN A 129 8.25 16.61 -14.69
C ASN A 129 8.89 17.69 -13.81
N GLY A 130 10.14 17.51 -13.41
CA GLY A 130 10.88 18.50 -12.63
C GLY A 130 10.53 18.52 -11.16
N HIS A 131 10.23 17.35 -10.62
CA HIS A 131 9.93 17.16 -9.19
C HIS A 131 8.64 17.83 -8.73
N ARG A 132 7.62 17.82 -9.60
CA ARG A 132 6.28 18.27 -9.24
C ARG A 132 5.36 17.08 -9.06
N TRP A 133 4.78 16.96 -7.87
CA TRP A 133 3.86 15.87 -7.56
C TRP A 133 2.53 16.09 -8.30
N PRO A 134 2.02 15.08 -9.01
CA PRO A 134 0.75 15.23 -9.74
C PRO A 134 -0.45 15.23 -8.79
N GLY A 135 -1.44 16.05 -9.10
CA GLY A 135 -2.66 16.16 -8.32
C GLY A 135 -2.49 17.04 -7.08
N LEU A 136 -3.42 16.92 -6.14
CA LEU A 136 -3.37 17.66 -4.89
C LEU A 136 -2.38 17.01 -3.94
N GLU A 137 -1.50 17.80 -3.35
CA GLU A 137 -0.59 17.33 -2.32
C GLU A 137 -1.32 17.13 -1.01
N GLN A 138 -1.10 15.98 -0.38
CA GLN A 138 -1.55 15.75 0.98
C GLN A 138 -0.50 16.30 1.95
N LYS A 139 -0.97 17.07 2.92
CA LYS A 139 -0.12 17.54 4.00
C LYS A 139 0.00 16.46 5.06
N HIS A 140 1.21 16.19 5.48
CA HIS A 140 1.51 15.15 6.45
C HIS A 140 2.12 15.74 7.71
#